data_649163d455cb0d9cd3b98c1bef8ac9d8
#
_entry.id   649163d455cb0d9cd3b98c1bef8ac9d8
#
_cell.length_a   1.000
_cell.length_b   1.000
_cell.length_c   1.000
_cell.angle_alpha   90.00
_cell.angle_beta   90.00
_cell.angle_gamma   90.00
#
_symmetry.space_group_name_H-M   'P 1'
#
loop_
_entity.id
_entity.type
_entity.pdbx_description
1 polymer ?
#
loop_
_entity_poly.entity_id
_entity_poly.type
_entity_poly.pdbx_seq_one_letter_code
_entity_poly.pdbx_strand_id
1 'polypeptide(L)'
;GLIRVGEVKAGDVVVVSGAAGAVGSVVVQLAKARGARVIGIAGGPDKCRIAKAHGYADVIDYRAEDFLEAARRLEPKGYHVVYDSVGKDTLLKSLKCLRLHGALVNFGQSSGAVSDFRVSDLAAGSFHLTRPVLFHFTSDRSWLVRAAEELFSLILDGRIDVQTRRASLTGAAQVHADLEGRKTTGSTVLIP
;
A
#
# COMPACT_ATOMS: atom_id res chain seq x y z
N GLY A 1 6.57 6.82 -7.33
CA GLY A 1 5.95 7.77 -6.39
C GLY A 1 6.02 7.30 -4.94
N LEU A 2 5.19 6.34 -4.52
CA LEU A 2 5.03 5.96 -3.09
C LEU A 2 6.35 5.55 -2.42
N ILE A 3 7.12 4.66 -3.01
CA ILE A 3 8.41 4.19 -2.45
C ILE A 3 9.40 5.34 -2.25
N ARG A 4 9.40 6.32 -3.17
CA ARG A 4 10.25 7.51 -3.06
C ARG A 4 9.80 8.44 -1.93
N VAL A 5 8.48 8.65 -1.79
CA VAL A 5 7.90 9.48 -0.73
C VAL A 5 8.15 8.88 0.66
N GLY A 6 8.12 7.56 0.79
CA GLY A 6 8.44 6.86 2.03
C GLY A 6 9.94 6.69 2.28
N GLU A 7 10.80 7.08 1.33
CA GLU A 7 12.26 6.94 1.41
C GLU A 7 12.76 5.54 1.80
N VAL A 8 12.07 4.49 1.32
CA VAL A 8 12.37 3.10 1.67
C VAL A 8 13.80 2.71 1.29
N LYS A 9 14.53 2.15 2.25
CA LYS A 9 15.94 1.77 2.16
C LYS A 9 16.13 0.29 2.51
N ALA A 10 17.31 -0.22 2.22
CA ALA A 10 17.69 -1.58 2.61
C ALA A 10 17.70 -1.72 4.15
N GLY A 11 17.11 -2.81 4.63
CA GLY A 11 16.94 -3.09 6.06
C GLY A 11 15.69 -2.47 6.70
N ASP A 12 14.95 -1.63 5.98
CA ASP A 12 13.69 -1.09 6.50
C ASP A 12 12.63 -2.20 6.64
N VAL A 13 11.78 -2.03 7.67
CA VAL A 13 10.56 -2.82 7.82
C VAL A 13 9.37 -1.93 7.50
N VAL A 14 8.52 -2.39 6.58
CA VAL A 14 7.45 -1.60 5.97
C VAL A 14 6.11 -2.31 6.11
N VAL A 15 5.05 -1.57 6.40
CA VAL A 15 3.67 -2.08 6.35
C VAL A 15 2.91 -1.48 5.18
N VAL A 16 2.10 -2.29 4.51
CA VAL A 16 1.26 -1.87 3.38
C VAL A 16 -0.17 -2.33 3.58
N SER A 17 -1.11 -1.39 3.68
CA SER A 17 -2.55 -1.70 3.66
C SER A 17 -3.02 -2.00 2.24
N GLY A 18 -4.07 -2.83 2.11
CA GLY A 18 -4.58 -3.24 0.80
C GLY A 18 -3.59 -4.11 0.02
N ALA A 19 -2.88 -5.01 0.72
CA ALA A 19 -1.76 -5.80 0.22
C ALA A 19 -2.07 -6.65 -1.03
N ALA A 20 -3.30 -7.14 -1.18
CA ALA A 20 -3.75 -7.92 -2.34
C ALA A 20 -4.29 -7.06 -3.50
N GLY A 21 -4.30 -5.74 -3.35
CA GLY A 21 -4.76 -4.80 -4.38
C GLY A 21 -3.68 -4.46 -5.40
N ALA A 22 -4.09 -3.78 -6.48
CA ALA A 22 -3.19 -3.40 -7.58
C ALA A 22 -1.96 -2.60 -7.11
N VAL A 23 -2.16 -1.58 -6.26
CA VAL A 23 -1.05 -0.76 -5.75
C VAL A 23 -0.19 -1.54 -4.77
N GLY A 24 -0.82 -2.25 -3.82
CA GLY A 24 -0.11 -3.05 -2.80
C GLY A 24 0.82 -4.09 -3.42
N SER A 25 0.36 -4.80 -4.46
CA SER A 25 1.15 -5.82 -5.15
C SER A 25 2.42 -5.25 -5.82
N VAL A 26 2.37 -4.04 -6.34
CA VAL A 26 3.54 -3.37 -6.93
C VAL A 26 4.44 -2.76 -5.86
N VAL A 27 3.86 -2.16 -4.82
CA VAL A 27 4.62 -1.54 -3.71
C VAL A 27 5.50 -2.56 -3.01
N VAL A 28 4.98 -3.78 -2.72
CA VAL A 28 5.79 -4.80 -2.06
C VAL A 28 6.99 -5.21 -2.90
N GLN A 29 6.81 -5.40 -4.19
CA GLN A 29 7.88 -5.82 -5.11
C GLN A 29 8.96 -4.74 -5.22
N LEU A 30 8.57 -3.48 -5.36
CA LEU A 30 9.50 -2.34 -5.38
C LEU A 30 10.25 -2.15 -4.06
N ALA A 31 9.57 -2.30 -2.91
CA ALA A 31 10.20 -2.18 -1.59
C ALA A 31 11.19 -3.32 -1.35
N LYS A 32 10.84 -4.56 -1.72
CA LYS A 32 11.75 -5.72 -1.66
C LYS A 32 12.97 -5.52 -2.56
N ALA A 33 12.79 -5.00 -3.77
CA ALA A 33 13.91 -4.72 -4.67
C ALA A 33 14.91 -3.69 -4.08
N ARG A 34 14.46 -2.90 -3.09
CA ARG A 34 15.31 -1.99 -2.30
C ARG A 34 15.86 -2.63 -1.01
N GLY A 35 15.60 -3.91 -0.77
CA GLY A 35 16.09 -4.64 0.40
C GLY A 35 15.25 -4.45 1.67
N ALA A 36 14.00 -3.99 1.55
CA ALA A 36 13.09 -3.88 2.68
C ALA A 36 12.34 -5.19 2.99
N ARG A 37 12.04 -5.42 4.27
CA ARG A 37 11.08 -6.43 4.72
C ARG A 37 9.69 -5.81 4.73
N VAL A 38 8.73 -6.42 4.02
CA VAL A 38 7.39 -5.84 3.84
C VAL A 38 6.33 -6.73 4.44
N ILE A 39 5.50 -6.14 5.30
CA ILE A 39 4.34 -6.77 5.94
C ILE A 39 3.08 -6.26 5.24
N GLY A 40 2.18 -7.16 4.86
CA GLY A 40 0.91 -6.81 4.25
C GLY A 40 -0.24 -6.77 5.25
N ILE A 41 -1.25 -5.93 4.97
CA ILE A 41 -2.55 -5.98 5.65
C ILE A 41 -3.60 -6.28 4.60
N ALA A 42 -4.36 -7.36 4.78
CA ALA A 42 -5.41 -7.80 3.87
C ALA A 42 -6.64 -8.30 4.64
N GLY A 43 -7.77 -8.49 3.99
CA GLY A 43 -9.00 -8.94 4.65
C GLY A 43 -9.49 -10.28 4.14
N GLY A 44 -9.36 -11.29 4.99
CA GLY A 44 -9.76 -12.66 4.74
C GLY A 44 -8.65 -13.54 4.14
N PRO A 45 -8.77 -14.87 4.32
CA PRO A 45 -7.70 -15.83 4.03
C PRO A 45 -7.26 -15.82 2.56
N ASP A 46 -8.18 -15.67 1.62
CA ASP A 46 -7.84 -15.65 0.19
C ASP A 46 -6.98 -14.45 -0.19
N LYS A 47 -7.30 -13.26 0.31
CA LYS A 47 -6.49 -12.06 0.06
C LYS A 47 -5.14 -12.13 0.75
N CYS A 48 -5.07 -12.74 1.94
CA CYS A 48 -3.81 -12.99 2.61
C CYS A 48 -2.93 -13.94 1.82
N ARG A 49 -3.50 -15.01 1.24
CA ARG A 49 -2.78 -15.95 0.38
C ARG A 49 -2.24 -15.27 -0.89
N ILE A 50 -3.07 -14.42 -1.53
CA ILE A 50 -2.66 -13.64 -2.71
C ILE A 50 -1.54 -12.66 -2.35
N ALA A 51 -1.65 -11.93 -1.25
CA ALA A 51 -0.59 -11.03 -0.78
C ALA A 51 0.73 -11.79 -0.52
N LYS A 52 0.66 -12.96 0.14
CA LYS A 52 1.85 -13.82 0.32
C LYS A 52 2.51 -14.18 -1.02
N ALA A 53 1.73 -14.53 -2.02
CA ALA A 53 2.23 -14.86 -3.36
C ALA A 53 2.93 -13.65 -4.03
N HIS A 54 2.52 -12.42 -3.74
CA HIS A 54 3.21 -11.20 -4.19
C HIS A 54 4.53 -10.93 -3.46
N GLY A 55 4.85 -11.72 -2.44
CA GLY A 55 6.15 -11.67 -1.77
C GLY A 55 6.18 -10.86 -0.49
N TYR A 56 5.04 -10.58 0.15
CA TYR A 56 5.02 -10.10 1.52
C TYR A 56 5.66 -11.12 2.47
N ALA A 57 6.53 -10.67 3.36
CA ALA A 57 7.19 -11.53 4.35
C ALA A 57 6.16 -12.11 5.32
N ASP A 58 5.21 -11.26 5.77
CA ASP A 58 4.05 -11.63 6.59
C ASP A 58 2.81 -10.90 6.10
N VAL A 59 1.62 -11.44 6.40
CA VAL A 59 0.34 -10.78 6.09
C VAL A 59 -0.58 -10.89 7.29
N ILE A 60 -1.09 -9.75 7.72
CA ILE A 60 -2.05 -9.61 8.80
C ILE A 60 -3.47 -9.66 8.20
N ASP A 61 -4.30 -10.56 8.70
CA ASP A 61 -5.73 -10.57 8.38
C ASP A 61 -6.49 -9.69 9.37
N TYR A 62 -6.82 -8.46 8.96
CA TYR A 62 -7.56 -7.52 9.81
C TYR A 62 -9.00 -7.95 10.14
N ARG A 63 -9.51 -9.02 9.51
CA ARG A 63 -10.81 -9.60 9.86
C ARG A 63 -10.70 -10.62 10.99
N ALA A 64 -9.54 -11.22 11.17
CA ALA A 64 -9.28 -12.23 12.18
C ALA A 64 -8.70 -11.64 13.48
N GLU A 65 -7.93 -10.55 13.38
CA GLU A 65 -7.26 -9.94 14.52
C GLU A 65 -7.11 -8.41 14.37
N ASP A 66 -6.88 -7.70 15.49
CA ASP A 66 -6.54 -6.27 15.43
C ASP A 66 -5.17 -6.08 14.78
N PHE A 67 -5.14 -5.26 13.71
CA PHE A 67 -3.92 -5.14 12.94
C PHE A 67 -2.79 -4.41 13.70
N LEU A 68 -3.12 -3.53 14.65
CA LEU A 68 -2.11 -2.84 15.47
C LEU A 68 -1.40 -3.83 16.42
N GLU A 69 -2.16 -4.70 17.06
CA GLU A 69 -1.61 -5.74 17.95
C GLU A 69 -0.75 -6.71 17.14
N ALA A 70 -1.28 -7.19 16.01
CA ALA A 70 -0.54 -8.08 15.11
C ALA A 70 0.73 -7.42 14.55
N ALA A 71 0.65 -6.17 14.11
CA ALA A 71 1.79 -5.43 13.63
C ALA A 71 2.88 -5.29 14.70
N ARG A 72 2.51 -4.92 15.91
CA ARG A 72 3.46 -4.80 17.05
C ARG A 72 4.08 -6.14 17.44
N ARG A 73 3.35 -7.23 17.34
CA ARG A 73 3.87 -8.57 17.56
C ARG A 73 4.92 -8.97 16.52
N LEU A 74 4.68 -8.63 15.24
CA LEU A 74 5.61 -8.93 14.14
C LEU A 74 6.85 -8.04 14.12
N GLU A 75 6.71 -6.79 14.58
CA GLU A 75 7.81 -5.83 14.67
C GLU A 75 7.67 -4.98 15.94
N PRO A 76 8.17 -5.46 17.09
CA PRO A 76 8.04 -4.75 18.36
C PRO A 76 8.74 -3.38 18.41
N LYS A 77 9.77 -3.18 17.55
CA LYS A 77 10.49 -1.90 17.45
C LYS A 77 9.73 -0.85 16.62
N GLY A 78 8.63 -1.25 15.97
CA GLY A 78 7.84 -0.42 15.07
C GLY A 78 8.44 -0.33 13.65
N TYR A 79 7.63 0.19 12.76
CA TYR A 79 7.89 0.21 11.32
C TYR A 79 8.54 1.52 10.88
N HIS A 80 9.44 1.42 9.91
CA HIS A 80 10.09 2.58 9.30
C HIS A 80 9.08 3.37 8.45
N VAL A 81 8.26 2.65 7.68
CA VAL A 81 7.25 3.24 6.82
C VAL A 81 5.94 2.45 6.91
N VAL A 82 4.83 3.16 7.00
CA VAL A 82 3.48 2.59 6.84
C VAL A 82 2.80 3.23 5.63
N TYR A 83 2.39 2.42 4.68
CA TYR A 83 1.59 2.83 3.52
C TYR A 83 0.12 2.55 3.79
N ASP A 84 -0.66 3.60 3.97
CA ASP A 84 -2.08 3.54 4.30
C ASP A 84 -2.97 4.02 3.14
N SER A 85 -3.80 3.12 2.62
CA SER A 85 -4.81 3.39 1.58
C SER A 85 -6.23 3.52 2.11
N VAL A 86 -6.43 3.31 3.41
CA VAL A 86 -7.75 3.17 4.04
C VAL A 86 -8.23 4.48 4.64
N GLY A 87 -7.40 5.17 5.41
CA GLY A 87 -7.67 6.51 5.93
C GLY A 87 -8.42 6.51 7.26
N LYS A 88 -9.71 6.89 7.26
CA LYS A 88 -10.50 7.12 8.47
C LYS A 88 -10.35 6.04 9.53
N ASP A 89 -10.51 4.77 9.15
CA ASP A 89 -10.53 3.66 10.10
C ASP A 89 -9.12 3.24 10.56
N THR A 90 -8.05 3.70 9.89
CA THR A 90 -6.70 3.14 10.09
C THR A 90 -5.63 4.15 10.42
N LEU A 91 -5.74 5.41 10.04
CA LEU A 91 -4.66 6.39 10.12
C LEU A 91 -4.04 6.49 11.52
N LEU A 92 -4.86 6.66 12.56
CA LEU A 92 -4.36 6.77 13.94
C LEU A 92 -3.74 5.46 14.45
N LYS A 93 -4.26 4.30 14.04
CA LYS A 93 -3.64 3.01 14.34
C LYS A 93 -2.32 2.85 13.57
N SER A 94 -2.27 3.29 12.33
CA SER A 94 -1.07 3.26 11.48
C SER A 94 0.06 4.11 12.07
N LEU A 95 -0.25 5.29 12.62
CA LEU A 95 0.73 6.09 13.36
C LEU A 95 1.32 5.33 14.56
N LYS A 96 0.47 4.63 15.31
CA LYS A 96 0.89 3.82 16.48
C LYS A 96 1.75 2.60 16.11
N CYS A 97 1.78 2.19 14.84
CA CYS A 97 2.69 1.15 14.36
C CYS A 97 4.11 1.67 14.10
N LEU A 98 4.31 2.97 13.95
CA LEU A 98 5.60 3.53 13.59
C LEU A 98 6.64 3.44 14.72
N ARG A 99 7.91 3.26 14.33
CA ARG A 99 9.07 3.52 15.20
C ARG A 99 9.30 5.02 15.33
N LEU A 100 10.18 5.45 16.25
CA LEU A 100 10.61 6.85 16.31
C LEU A 100 11.12 7.31 14.94
N HIS A 101 10.72 8.52 14.53
CA HIS A 101 11.03 9.14 13.23
C HIS A 101 10.51 8.36 12.02
N GLY A 102 9.55 7.45 12.23
CA GLY A 102 8.91 6.69 11.14
C GLY A 102 7.98 7.55 10.29
N ALA A 103 7.71 7.07 9.07
CA ALA A 103 6.89 7.78 8.09
C ALA A 103 5.56 7.07 7.82
N LEU A 104 4.45 7.81 7.89
CA LEU A 104 3.14 7.40 7.41
C LEU A 104 2.84 8.05 6.07
N VAL A 105 2.69 7.24 5.04
CA VAL A 105 2.28 7.66 3.70
C VAL A 105 0.81 7.28 3.50
N ASN A 106 -0.09 8.22 3.75
CA ASN A 106 -1.51 8.03 3.49
C ASN A 106 -1.82 8.35 2.03
N PHE A 107 -1.92 7.35 1.16
CA PHE A 107 -2.15 7.54 -0.27
C PHE A 107 -3.59 7.27 -0.72
N GLY A 108 -4.49 6.91 0.22
CA GLY A 108 -5.90 6.66 -0.05
C GLY A 108 -6.79 6.90 1.16
N GLN A 109 -8.09 6.98 0.92
CA GLN A 109 -9.12 7.18 1.95
C GLN A 109 -10.35 6.31 1.65
N SER A 110 -10.14 5.00 1.42
CA SER A 110 -11.22 4.09 1.02
C SER A 110 -12.29 3.88 2.10
N SER A 111 -12.01 4.20 3.37
CA SER A 111 -12.99 4.20 4.46
C SER A 111 -13.55 5.58 4.77
N GLY A 112 -13.15 6.60 4.04
CA GLY A 112 -13.59 7.98 4.22
C GLY A 112 -12.47 8.93 4.65
N ALA A 113 -12.82 10.23 4.70
CA ALA A 113 -11.91 11.27 5.12
C ALA A 113 -11.57 11.16 6.62
N VAL A 114 -10.33 11.48 6.95
CA VAL A 114 -9.84 11.51 8.33
C VAL A 114 -10.23 12.87 8.95
N SER A 115 -10.95 12.85 10.05
CA SER A 115 -11.46 14.05 10.73
C SER A 115 -10.92 14.24 12.15
N ASP A 116 -10.34 13.20 12.74
CA ASP A 116 -9.93 13.11 14.13
C ASP A 116 -8.42 13.21 14.37
N PHE A 117 -7.64 13.35 13.29
CA PHE A 117 -6.20 13.56 13.34
C PHE A 117 -5.84 14.97 13.83
N ARG A 118 -4.87 15.05 14.73
CA ARG A 118 -4.28 16.30 15.23
C ARG A 118 -2.78 16.31 14.95
N VAL A 119 -2.20 17.48 14.67
CA VAL A 119 -0.74 17.61 14.47
C VAL A 119 0.04 17.11 15.69
N SER A 120 -0.53 17.28 16.91
CA SER A 120 0.06 16.75 18.16
C SER A 120 0.22 15.23 18.18
N ASP A 121 -0.56 14.49 17.37
CA ASP A 121 -0.43 13.03 17.32
C ASP A 121 0.92 12.58 16.75
N LEU A 122 1.57 13.45 15.96
CA LEU A 122 2.91 13.21 15.45
C LEU A 122 4.00 13.29 16.52
N ALA A 123 3.75 14.00 17.62
CA ALA A 123 4.72 14.20 18.68
C ALA A 123 5.09 12.92 19.44
N ALA A 124 4.21 11.90 19.39
CA ALA A 124 4.43 10.61 20.06
C ALA A 124 5.72 9.89 19.64
N GLY A 125 6.27 10.19 18.47
CA GLY A 125 7.49 9.60 17.96
C GLY A 125 8.20 10.48 16.93
N SER A 126 7.91 11.81 16.89
CA SER A 126 8.40 12.73 15.87
C SER A 126 8.13 12.18 14.45
N PHE A 127 6.90 11.73 14.24
CA PHE A 127 6.51 11.05 13.02
C PHE A 127 6.42 11.98 11.81
N HIS A 128 6.65 11.44 10.64
CA HIS A 128 6.40 12.11 9.36
C HIS A 128 5.07 11.63 8.79
N LEU A 129 4.19 12.56 8.40
CA LEU A 129 2.94 12.26 7.70
C LEU A 129 2.95 12.92 6.33
N THR A 130 2.69 12.14 5.31
CA THR A 130 2.55 12.62 3.93
C THR A 130 1.27 12.11 3.29
N ARG A 131 0.58 13.01 2.56
CA ARG A 131 -0.59 12.69 1.73
C ARG A 131 -0.26 12.96 0.25
N PRO A 132 0.44 12.02 -0.45
CA PRO A 132 0.81 12.25 -1.84
C PRO A 132 -0.42 12.21 -2.77
N VAL A 133 -0.42 13.08 -3.77
CA VAL A 133 -1.40 13.09 -4.85
C VAL A 133 -0.67 12.82 -6.15
N LEU A 134 -1.09 11.80 -6.89
CA LEU A 134 -0.41 11.36 -8.11
C LEU A 134 -0.22 12.50 -9.13
N PHE A 135 -1.26 13.32 -9.31
CA PHE A 135 -1.23 14.41 -10.29
C PHE A 135 -0.16 15.46 -10.02
N HIS A 136 0.27 15.67 -8.77
CA HIS A 136 1.38 16.57 -8.46
C HIS A 136 2.72 16.05 -8.97
N PHE A 137 2.88 14.73 -9.09
CA PHE A 137 4.08 14.10 -9.67
C PHE A 137 4.01 14.04 -11.20
N THR A 138 2.84 13.72 -11.75
CA THR A 138 2.66 13.55 -13.20
C THR A 138 2.51 14.87 -13.96
N SER A 139 2.37 16.00 -13.27
CA SER A 139 2.42 17.34 -13.88
C SER A 139 3.77 17.66 -14.49
N ASP A 140 4.87 17.09 -13.96
CA ASP A 140 6.17 17.11 -14.62
C ASP A 140 6.25 15.96 -15.62
N ARG A 141 6.15 16.30 -16.91
CA ARG A 141 6.21 15.34 -18.02
C ARG A 141 7.52 14.53 -18.00
N SER A 142 8.63 15.17 -17.69
CA SER A 142 9.94 14.50 -17.69
C SER A 142 10.03 13.46 -16.56
N TRP A 143 9.47 13.77 -15.40
CA TRP A 143 9.37 12.82 -14.28
C TRP A 143 8.46 11.65 -14.64
N LEU A 144 7.29 11.93 -15.24
CA LEU A 144 6.34 10.89 -15.65
C LEU A 144 6.98 9.89 -16.61
N VAL A 145 7.68 10.40 -17.65
CA VAL A 145 8.33 9.53 -18.65
C VAL A 145 9.38 8.64 -17.98
N ARG A 146 10.30 9.22 -17.20
CA ARG A 146 11.33 8.43 -16.49
C ARG A 146 10.75 7.38 -15.54
N ALA A 147 9.71 7.76 -14.79
CA ALA A 147 9.07 6.83 -13.84
C ALA A 147 8.31 5.68 -14.55
N ALA A 148 7.70 5.98 -15.72
CA ALA A 148 7.04 4.97 -16.54
C ALA A 148 8.06 4.02 -17.18
N GLU A 149 9.15 4.54 -17.75
CA GLU A 149 10.24 3.75 -18.34
C GLU A 149 10.87 2.82 -17.28
N GLU A 150 11.17 3.33 -16.07
CA GLU A 150 11.69 2.50 -14.98
C GLU A 150 10.71 1.36 -14.65
N LEU A 151 9.40 1.67 -14.51
CA LEU A 151 8.40 0.66 -14.17
C LEU A 151 8.23 -0.37 -15.28
N PHE A 152 8.15 0.06 -16.54
CA PHE A 152 7.98 -0.83 -17.68
C PHE A 152 9.21 -1.73 -17.88
N SER A 153 10.42 -1.19 -17.71
CA SER A 153 11.64 -2.01 -17.72
C SER A 153 11.58 -3.11 -16.67
N LEU A 154 11.20 -2.79 -15.43
CA LEU A 154 11.09 -3.77 -14.35
C LEU A 154 10.04 -4.85 -14.63
N ILE A 155 8.95 -4.50 -15.34
CA ILE A 155 7.91 -5.46 -15.76
C ILE A 155 8.44 -6.36 -16.89
N LEU A 156 9.08 -5.79 -17.90
CA LEU A 156 9.63 -6.52 -19.04
C LEU A 156 10.74 -7.48 -18.61
N ASP A 157 11.55 -7.09 -17.63
CA ASP A 157 12.61 -7.91 -17.03
C ASP A 157 12.05 -9.00 -16.09
N GLY A 158 10.73 -9.09 -15.90
CA GLY A 158 10.09 -10.05 -15.00
C GLY A 158 10.36 -9.79 -13.51
N ARG A 159 10.88 -8.61 -13.15
CA ARG A 159 11.17 -8.21 -11.76
C ARG A 159 9.95 -7.71 -11.01
N ILE A 160 8.93 -7.28 -11.75
CA ILE A 160 7.62 -6.88 -11.23
C ILE A 160 6.55 -7.63 -12.02
N ASP A 161 5.71 -8.36 -11.32
CA ASP A 161 4.51 -8.98 -11.85
C ASP A 161 3.28 -8.10 -11.54
N VAL A 162 2.52 -7.76 -12.58
CA VAL A 162 1.29 -6.98 -12.47
C VAL A 162 0.10 -7.88 -12.80
N GLN A 163 -0.62 -8.29 -11.78
CA GLN A 163 -1.81 -9.12 -11.98
C GLN A 163 -2.97 -8.32 -12.55
N THR A 164 -3.44 -8.73 -13.70
CA THR A 164 -4.59 -8.13 -14.38
C THR A 164 -5.71 -9.15 -14.58
N ARG A 165 -6.96 -8.67 -14.45
CA ARG A 165 -8.16 -9.39 -14.83
C ARG A 165 -8.83 -8.64 -15.98
N ARG A 166 -9.26 -9.36 -17.00
CA ARG A 166 -10.03 -8.79 -18.11
C ARG A 166 -11.53 -8.89 -17.83
N ALA A 167 -12.28 -7.85 -18.15
CA ALA A 167 -13.74 -7.84 -18.14
C ALA A 167 -14.24 -7.10 -19.39
N SER A 168 -15.47 -7.41 -19.86
CA SER A 168 -16.05 -6.66 -20.96
C SER A 168 -16.37 -5.22 -20.53
N LEU A 169 -16.21 -4.27 -21.44
CA LEU A 169 -16.61 -2.88 -21.24
C LEU A 169 -18.10 -2.76 -20.88
N THR A 170 -18.96 -3.61 -21.47
CA THR A 170 -20.39 -3.66 -21.13
C THR A 170 -20.66 -4.12 -19.69
N GLY A 171 -19.68 -4.79 -19.05
CA GLY A 171 -19.74 -5.22 -17.65
C GLY A 171 -19.21 -4.18 -16.67
N ALA A 172 -18.89 -2.96 -17.07
CA ALA A 172 -18.24 -1.94 -16.24
C ALA A 172 -19.00 -1.66 -14.93
N ALA A 173 -20.32 -1.59 -14.95
CA ALA A 173 -21.15 -1.36 -13.77
C ALA A 173 -20.91 -2.45 -12.69
N GLN A 174 -20.84 -3.72 -13.09
CA GLN A 174 -20.56 -4.82 -12.16
C GLN A 174 -19.12 -4.74 -11.63
N VAL A 175 -18.16 -4.37 -12.48
CA VAL A 175 -16.76 -4.19 -12.05
C VAL A 175 -16.65 -3.09 -11.00
N HIS A 176 -17.36 -1.98 -11.16
CA HIS A 176 -17.40 -0.91 -10.14
C HIS A 176 -18.04 -1.40 -8.84
N ALA A 177 -19.17 -2.08 -8.89
CA ALA A 177 -19.82 -2.66 -7.71
C ALA A 177 -18.90 -3.66 -6.97
N ASP A 178 -18.15 -4.47 -7.70
CA ASP A 178 -17.17 -5.40 -7.11
C ASP A 178 -15.99 -4.67 -6.46
N LEU A 179 -15.51 -3.56 -7.05
CA LEU A 179 -14.47 -2.71 -6.47
C LEU A 179 -14.95 -2.07 -5.17
N GLU A 180 -16.11 -1.44 -5.16
CA GLU A 180 -16.72 -0.81 -3.99
C GLU A 180 -17.00 -1.85 -2.90
N GLY A 181 -17.49 -3.05 -3.29
CA GLY A 181 -17.70 -4.19 -2.41
C GLY A 181 -16.41 -4.87 -1.92
N ARG A 182 -15.21 -4.37 -2.30
CA ARG A 182 -13.90 -4.94 -1.93
C ARG A 182 -13.75 -6.42 -2.33
N LYS A 183 -14.40 -6.84 -3.42
CA LYS A 183 -14.36 -8.23 -3.91
C LYS A 183 -13.21 -8.49 -4.87
N THR A 184 -12.56 -7.43 -5.39
CA THR A 184 -11.51 -7.52 -6.39
C THR A 184 -10.12 -7.67 -5.79
N THR A 185 -9.20 -8.20 -6.61
CA THR A 185 -7.74 -8.25 -6.38
C THR A 185 -7.03 -7.83 -7.67
N GLY A 186 -5.79 -7.32 -7.57
CA GLY A 186 -5.06 -6.84 -8.74
C GLY A 186 -5.77 -5.68 -9.47
N SER A 187 -5.53 -5.54 -10.76
CA SER A 187 -6.14 -4.54 -11.65
C SER A 187 -7.16 -5.17 -12.58
N THR A 188 -8.32 -4.56 -12.76
CA THR A 188 -9.29 -4.98 -13.78
C THR A 188 -9.16 -4.09 -15.02
N VAL A 189 -8.97 -4.71 -16.18
CA VAL A 189 -8.91 -4.03 -17.48
C VAL A 189 -10.21 -4.29 -18.22
N LEU A 190 -10.90 -3.23 -18.63
CA LEU A 190 -12.11 -3.31 -19.43
C LEU A 190 -11.73 -3.42 -20.91
N ILE A 191 -12.24 -4.42 -21.59
CA ILE A 191 -11.99 -4.68 -23.02
C ILE A 191 -13.26 -4.35 -23.79
N PRO A 192 -13.19 -3.57 -24.88
CA PRO A 192 -14.31 -3.28 -25.77
C PRO A 192 -14.96 -4.49 -26.37
#